data_f5480415e2670fd9a7ad281d589526cb
#
_entry.id   f5480415e2670fd9a7ad281d589526cb
#
_cell.length_a   1.000
_cell.length_b   1.000
_cell.length_c   1.000
_cell.angle_alpha   90.00
_cell.angle_beta   90.00
_cell.angle_gamma   90.00
#
_symmetry.space_group_name_H-M   'P 1'
#
loop_
_entity.id
_entity.type
_entity.pdbx_description
1 polymer ?
#
loop_
_entity_poly.entity_id
_entity_poly.type
_entity_poly.pdbx_seq_one_letter_code
_entity_poly.pdbx_strand_id
1 'polypeptide(L)'
;MQTLTIEQETNPWEAQAARFDYAAEKLNLDKGIWKVLRYPVREVIVHIPVSMDDGSIEVFTGYRVQHSIARGPAKGGIRYSPDVSLDEVRALASWMTWKCAVVNIPFGGAKGGVICDPKHMSQGELERMTRRYTAELFEFIGPEKDVPAPDMGTNEQTMAWMMDTYSMHLRQTCTAVVTGKPVNIGGSRGRREATGRGISTVCDEALRYLQLPVERCSVIVQGFGNVGSNAAKLMREKGYTIVGIAEYDGGLYNAKGIDIPALIEYRQLAGTVTGFDGAEAVDKDELLTYSCDILIPAATENVITSRNAERLRCRILCEGANGPTTTVADEILADKRVFVIPDILANAGGVTASYFEWVQDRMGYFWSEAEVNQRLDSIMSESFRDVLGYSESHGVNNRIAAYMLAIDRVAYTTKQRGIYA
;
A
#
# COMPACT_ATOMS: atom_id res chain seq x y z
N MET A 1 4.40 26.82 -13.93
CA MET A 1 4.71 25.57 -13.22
C MET A 1 6.20 25.53 -12.99
N GLN A 2 6.70 25.57 -11.76
CA GLN A 2 8.11 25.26 -11.51
C GLN A 2 8.26 23.75 -11.70
N THR A 3 9.02 23.34 -12.70
CA THR A 3 9.46 21.96 -12.88
C THR A 3 10.29 21.59 -11.66
N LEU A 4 9.73 20.72 -10.80
CA LEU A 4 10.47 20.12 -9.69
C LEU A 4 11.63 19.33 -10.31
N THR A 5 12.86 19.71 -10.01
CA THR A 5 14.05 18.94 -10.41
C THR A 5 14.13 17.68 -9.55
N ILE A 6 14.82 16.64 -10.05
CA ILE A 6 15.02 15.34 -9.34
C ILE A 6 15.56 15.54 -7.92
N GLU A 7 16.30 16.60 -7.64
CA GLU A 7 16.82 16.98 -6.31
C GLU A 7 15.73 17.50 -5.35
N GLN A 8 14.57 17.94 -5.84
CA GLN A 8 13.44 18.40 -5.02
C GLN A 8 12.47 17.26 -4.63
N GLU A 9 12.67 16.06 -5.16
CA GLU A 9 11.93 14.83 -4.76
C GLU A 9 12.52 14.17 -3.49
N THR A 10 13.48 14.80 -2.80
CA THR A 10 14.19 14.21 -1.65
C THR A 10 13.37 14.16 -0.37
N ASN A 11 12.40 15.07 -0.19
CA ASN A 11 11.53 15.03 1.00
C ASN A 11 10.18 14.38 0.65
N PRO A 12 9.87 13.18 1.19
CA PRO A 12 8.65 12.45 0.87
C PRO A 12 7.37 13.19 1.30
N TRP A 13 7.43 13.99 2.37
CA TRP A 13 6.30 14.79 2.80
C TRP A 13 5.98 15.92 1.82
N GLU A 14 6.99 16.63 1.32
CA GLU A 14 6.80 17.70 0.35
C GLU A 14 6.31 17.20 -1.00
N ALA A 15 6.84 16.05 -1.45
CA ALA A 15 6.37 15.41 -2.68
C ALA A 15 4.89 15.00 -2.57
N GLN A 16 4.49 14.42 -1.44
CA GLN A 16 3.10 14.05 -1.20
C GLN A 16 2.19 15.27 -1.07
N ALA A 17 2.64 16.33 -0.39
CA ALA A 17 1.91 17.58 -0.27
C ALA A 17 1.70 18.25 -1.63
N ALA A 18 2.69 18.25 -2.51
CA ALA A 18 2.58 18.80 -3.86
C ALA A 18 1.53 18.06 -4.72
N ARG A 19 1.45 16.71 -4.61
CA ARG A 19 0.41 15.92 -5.28
C ARG A 19 -1.00 16.26 -4.76
N PHE A 20 -1.14 16.40 -3.45
CA PHE A 20 -2.38 16.86 -2.84
C PHE A 20 -2.76 18.27 -3.30
N ASP A 21 -1.81 19.22 -3.24
CA ASP A 21 -2.04 20.61 -3.61
C ASP A 21 -2.48 20.72 -5.09
N TYR A 22 -1.87 19.96 -5.99
CA TYR A 22 -2.25 19.92 -7.40
C TYR A 22 -3.68 19.38 -7.61
N ALA A 23 -4.04 18.28 -6.97
CA ALA A 23 -5.38 17.72 -7.09
C ALA A 23 -6.44 18.62 -6.44
N ALA A 24 -6.13 19.26 -5.31
CA ALA A 24 -7.00 20.21 -4.63
C ALA A 24 -7.27 21.48 -5.49
N GLU A 25 -6.24 21.97 -6.21
CA GLU A 25 -6.38 23.06 -7.18
C GLU A 25 -7.34 22.68 -8.32
N LYS A 26 -7.17 21.48 -8.90
CA LYS A 26 -8.06 20.97 -9.96
C LYS A 26 -9.51 20.83 -9.51
N LEU A 27 -9.74 20.51 -8.24
CA LEU A 27 -11.07 20.45 -7.62
C LEU A 27 -11.67 21.83 -7.31
N ASN A 28 -10.93 22.92 -7.43
CA ASN A 28 -11.27 24.23 -6.88
C ASN A 28 -11.67 24.11 -5.39
N LEU A 29 -10.90 23.33 -4.62
CA LEU A 29 -11.23 23.04 -3.23
C LEU A 29 -11.25 24.34 -2.41
N ASP A 30 -12.24 24.47 -1.52
CA ASP A 30 -12.31 25.59 -0.58
C ASP A 30 -11.00 25.76 0.19
N LYS A 31 -10.49 26.99 0.26
CA LYS A 31 -9.17 27.29 0.84
C LYS A 31 -9.06 26.94 2.32
N GLY A 32 -10.16 26.99 3.07
CA GLY A 32 -10.18 26.60 4.49
C GLY A 32 -10.04 25.09 4.63
N ILE A 33 -10.82 24.33 3.86
CA ILE A 33 -10.76 22.87 3.81
C ILE A 33 -9.39 22.39 3.27
N TRP A 34 -8.84 23.06 2.24
CA TRP A 34 -7.49 22.79 1.75
C TRP A 34 -6.44 22.82 2.86
N LYS A 35 -6.44 23.90 3.67
CA LYS A 35 -5.52 24.04 4.81
C LYS A 35 -5.71 22.91 5.83
N VAL A 36 -6.96 22.55 6.15
CA VAL A 36 -7.27 21.48 7.10
C VAL A 36 -6.76 20.12 6.60
N LEU A 37 -6.99 19.80 5.33
CA LEU A 37 -6.65 18.49 4.78
C LEU A 37 -5.16 18.32 4.44
N ARG A 38 -4.40 19.41 4.39
CA ARG A 38 -2.98 19.41 4.05
C ARG A 38 -2.10 18.93 5.20
N TYR A 39 -2.56 19.03 6.45
CA TYR A 39 -1.76 18.74 7.62
C TYR A 39 -2.32 17.57 8.43
N PRO A 40 -1.46 16.76 9.06
CA PRO A 40 -1.91 15.78 10.03
C PRO A 40 -2.68 16.41 11.17
N VAL A 41 -3.74 15.74 11.64
CA VAL A 41 -4.50 16.20 12.81
C VAL A 41 -3.75 15.99 14.12
N ARG A 42 -2.81 15.03 14.14
CA ARG A 42 -2.00 14.73 15.33
C ARG A 42 -0.72 14.01 14.98
N GLU A 43 0.33 14.34 15.71
CA GLU A 43 1.63 13.67 15.66
C GLU A 43 2.06 13.32 17.09
N VAL A 44 2.48 12.08 17.30
CA VAL A 44 2.96 11.58 18.58
C VAL A 44 4.38 11.07 18.40
N ILE A 45 5.30 11.54 19.22
CA ILE A 45 6.69 11.09 19.28
C ILE A 45 6.90 10.49 20.67
N VAL A 46 7.42 9.27 20.71
CA VAL A 46 7.69 8.55 21.95
C VAL A 46 9.12 8.05 22.00
N HIS A 47 9.69 8.02 23.19
CA HIS A 47 11.01 7.43 23.46
C HIS A 47 10.83 6.14 24.25
N ILE A 48 11.32 5.04 23.71
CA ILE A 48 11.01 3.67 24.10
C ILE A 48 12.27 3.06 24.73
N PRO A 49 12.42 3.09 26.08
CA PRO A 49 13.52 2.38 26.74
C PRO A 49 13.26 0.86 26.69
N VAL A 50 14.26 0.11 26.26
CA VAL A 50 14.22 -1.35 26.12
C VAL A 50 15.44 -1.97 26.77
N SER A 51 15.26 -2.96 27.64
CA SER A 51 16.34 -3.81 28.12
C SER A 51 16.74 -4.78 27.03
N MET A 52 17.99 -4.70 26.58
CA MET A 52 18.55 -5.57 25.57
C MET A 52 18.96 -6.93 26.17
N ASP A 53 19.23 -7.91 25.33
CA ASP A 53 19.59 -9.28 25.78
C ASP A 53 20.97 -9.33 26.45
N ASP A 54 21.85 -8.37 26.16
CA ASP A 54 23.15 -8.21 26.83
C ASP A 54 23.07 -7.49 28.18
N GLY A 55 21.87 -7.06 28.60
CA GLY A 55 21.62 -6.35 29.85
C GLY A 55 21.77 -4.83 29.76
N SER A 56 22.14 -4.28 28.59
CA SER A 56 22.14 -2.84 28.36
C SER A 56 20.72 -2.28 28.23
N ILE A 57 20.58 -0.96 28.28
CA ILE A 57 19.32 -0.25 28.00
C ILE A 57 19.54 0.61 26.77
N GLU A 58 18.76 0.36 25.74
CA GLU A 58 18.68 1.20 24.54
C GLU A 58 17.38 2.02 24.53
N VAL A 59 17.42 3.21 23.91
CA VAL A 59 16.24 4.08 23.80
C VAL A 59 15.94 4.30 22.31
N PHE A 60 14.84 3.73 21.86
CA PHE A 60 14.37 3.87 20.49
C PHE A 60 13.40 5.06 20.36
N THR A 61 13.41 5.72 19.20
CA THR A 61 12.43 6.77 18.90
C THR A 61 11.30 6.18 18.04
N GLY A 62 10.07 6.35 18.50
CA GLY A 62 8.87 5.93 17.81
C GLY A 62 7.98 7.10 17.41
N TYR A 63 7.31 6.97 16.28
CA TYR A 63 6.38 7.95 15.72
C TYR A 63 5.00 7.32 15.50
N ARG A 64 3.93 8.09 15.73
CA ARG A 64 2.59 7.81 15.24
C ARG A 64 1.96 9.10 14.72
N VAL A 65 1.69 9.16 13.42
CA VAL A 65 1.05 10.30 12.76
C VAL A 65 -0.36 9.90 12.35
N GLN A 66 -1.35 10.66 12.80
CA GLN A 66 -2.75 10.56 12.38
C GLN A 66 -3.03 11.72 11.43
N HIS A 67 -3.10 11.43 10.11
CA HIS A 67 -3.33 12.46 9.11
C HIS A 67 -4.79 12.90 9.09
N SER A 68 -5.73 11.95 9.11
CA SER A 68 -7.16 12.27 9.12
C SER A 68 -7.97 11.25 9.90
N ILE A 69 -9.00 11.74 10.61
CA ILE A 69 -10.03 10.95 11.28
C ILE A 69 -11.43 11.37 10.80
N ALA A 70 -11.53 12.09 9.70
CA ALA A 70 -12.79 12.64 9.23
C ALA A 70 -13.79 11.53 8.86
N ARG A 71 -13.35 10.47 8.19
CA ARG A 71 -14.19 9.39 7.69
C ARG A 71 -14.37 8.21 8.66
N GLY A 72 -13.62 8.18 9.77
CA GLY A 72 -13.62 7.11 10.76
C GLY A 72 -12.30 7.03 11.49
N PRO A 73 -12.02 5.94 12.23
CA PRO A 73 -10.76 5.75 12.90
C PRO A 73 -9.60 5.90 11.92
N ALA A 74 -8.48 6.46 12.36
CA ALA A 74 -7.28 6.48 11.54
C ALA A 74 -6.78 5.05 11.29
N LYS A 75 -6.15 4.80 10.13
CA LYS A 75 -5.70 3.45 9.71
C LYS A 75 -4.35 3.51 9.08
N GLY A 76 -3.42 2.65 9.49
CA GLY A 76 -2.14 2.53 8.82
C GLY A 76 -1.12 1.65 9.51
N GLY A 77 -0.12 1.20 8.76
CA GLY A 77 0.93 0.30 9.22
C GLY A 77 1.91 0.94 10.20
N ILE A 78 2.73 0.10 10.83
CA ILE A 78 3.88 0.48 11.65
C ILE A 78 5.12 -0.10 10.99
N ARG A 79 6.10 0.76 10.72
CA ARG A 79 7.37 0.40 10.08
C ARG A 79 8.50 0.33 11.10
N TYR A 80 9.30 -0.73 11.04
CA TYR A 80 10.56 -0.84 11.77
C TYR A 80 11.71 -0.79 10.77
N SER A 81 12.47 0.30 10.80
CA SER A 81 13.64 0.49 9.94
C SER A 81 14.58 1.53 10.54
N PRO A 82 15.90 1.43 10.29
CA PRO A 82 16.84 2.48 10.68
C PRO A 82 16.60 3.81 9.95
N ASP A 83 15.97 3.76 8.77
CA ASP A 83 15.74 4.93 7.91
C ASP A 83 14.42 5.67 8.20
N VAL A 84 13.64 5.23 9.19
CA VAL A 84 12.36 5.88 9.54
C VAL A 84 12.58 7.33 9.94
N SER A 85 11.87 8.24 9.29
CA SER A 85 11.85 9.66 9.62
C SER A 85 10.42 10.17 9.84
N LEU A 86 10.27 11.28 10.56
CA LEU A 86 8.95 11.88 10.80
C LEU A 86 8.29 12.32 9.48
N ASP A 87 9.05 12.85 8.53
CA ASP A 87 8.53 13.28 7.23
C ASP A 87 8.07 12.11 6.37
N GLU A 88 8.79 10.98 6.40
CA GLU A 88 8.33 9.75 5.78
C GLU A 88 7.01 9.26 6.41
N VAL A 89 6.93 9.25 7.73
CA VAL A 89 5.70 8.83 8.45
C VAL A 89 4.53 9.76 8.15
N ARG A 90 4.74 11.08 8.04
CA ARG A 90 3.73 12.06 7.60
C ARG A 90 3.21 11.77 6.19
N ALA A 91 4.14 11.57 5.24
CA ALA A 91 3.80 11.26 3.86
C ALA A 91 2.95 9.99 3.76
N LEU A 92 3.39 8.93 4.43
CA LEU A 92 2.70 7.64 4.42
C LEU A 92 1.33 7.69 5.14
N ALA A 93 1.18 8.50 6.19
CA ALA A 93 -0.10 8.73 6.87
C ALA A 93 -1.10 9.46 5.95
N SER A 94 -0.62 10.45 5.21
CA SER A 94 -1.41 11.16 4.18
C SER A 94 -1.85 10.20 3.06
N TRP A 95 -0.93 9.40 2.54
CA TRP A 95 -1.23 8.35 1.55
C TRP A 95 -2.33 7.40 2.04
N MET A 96 -2.27 6.99 3.30
CA MET A 96 -3.30 6.12 3.88
C MET A 96 -4.67 6.78 3.89
N THR A 97 -4.78 8.09 4.16
CA THR A 97 -6.05 8.84 4.07
C THR A 97 -6.65 8.73 2.66
N TRP A 98 -5.85 9.03 1.64
CA TRP A 98 -6.33 9.00 0.26
C TRP A 98 -6.64 7.58 -0.21
N LYS A 99 -5.81 6.61 0.17
CA LYS A 99 -6.03 5.20 -0.14
C LYS A 99 -7.33 4.65 0.46
N CYS A 100 -7.63 4.94 1.72
CA CYS A 100 -8.90 4.53 2.33
C CYS A 100 -10.09 5.24 1.69
N ALA A 101 -9.93 6.51 1.31
CA ALA A 101 -10.99 7.28 0.69
C ALA A 101 -11.29 6.86 -0.76
N VAL A 102 -10.27 6.51 -1.57
CA VAL A 102 -10.48 6.09 -2.96
C VAL A 102 -11.27 4.78 -3.04
N VAL A 103 -11.05 3.84 -2.12
CA VAL A 103 -11.83 2.59 -2.04
C VAL A 103 -13.05 2.69 -1.13
N ASN A 104 -13.42 3.90 -0.74
CA ASN A 104 -14.64 4.24 -0.01
C ASN A 104 -14.86 3.47 1.30
N ILE A 105 -13.79 3.04 1.99
CA ILE A 105 -13.90 2.43 3.30
C ILE A 105 -13.94 3.51 4.41
N PRO A 106 -14.64 3.25 5.55
CA PRO A 106 -14.86 4.23 6.60
C PRO A 106 -13.67 4.34 7.56
N PHE A 107 -12.49 4.63 6.98
CA PHE A 107 -11.27 4.90 7.71
C PHE A 107 -10.67 6.25 7.34
N GLY A 108 -10.00 6.86 8.29
CA GLY A 108 -9.03 7.91 8.04
C GLY A 108 -7.66 7.34 7.67
N GLY A 109 -6.60 8.10 7.87
CA GLY A 109 -5.23 7.68 7.59
C GLY A 109 -4.28 7.95 8.74
N ALA A 110 -3.45 6.97 9.04
CA ALA A 110 -2.34 7.09 9.99
C ALA A 110 -1.13 6.29 9.49
N LYS A 111 0.00 6.55 10.12
CA LYS A 111 1.22 5.76 9.98
C LYS A 111 2.03 5.80 11.26
N GLY A 112 2.71 4.72 11.58
CA GLY A 112 3.69 4.66 12.66
C GLY A 112 5.03 4.17 12.15
N GLY A 113 6.05 4.37 12.97
CA GLY A 113 7.37 3.80 12.74
C GLY A 113 8.23 3.89 13.98
N VAL A 114 9.20 2.99 14.08
CA VAL A 114 10.25 3.02 15.09
C VAL A 114 11.60 2.99 14.40
N ILE A 115 12.50 3.87 14.79
CA ILE A 115 13.87 3.89 14.30
C ILE A 115 14.62 2.75 15.00
N CYS A 116 14.80 1.62 14.29
CA CYS A 116 15.52 0.45 14.79
C CYS A 116 15.98 -0.41 13.61
N ASP A 117 16.90 -1.32 13.86
CA ASP A 117 17.30 -2.33 12.87
C ASP A 117 16.76 -3.71 13.26
N PRO A 118 15.56 -4.10 12.79
CA PRO A 118 14.91 -5.34 13.20
C PRO A 118 15.68 -6.60 12.75
N LYS A 119 16.64 -6.49 11.81
CA LYS A 119 17.45 -7.63 11.37
C LYS A 119 18.55 -8.00 12.38
N HIS A 120 18.97 -7.04 13.20
CA HIS A 120 20.00 -7.19 14.22
C HIS A 120 19.45 -7.27 15.65
N MET A 121 18.12 -7.29 15.80
CA MET A 121 17.45 -7.46 17.08
C MET A 121 16.92 -8.88 17.25
N SER A 122 17.00 -9.39 18.46
CA SER A 122 16.36 -10.68 18.79
C SER A 122 14.84 -10.55 18.81
N GLN A 123 14.13 -11.67 18.70
CA GLN A 123 12.67 -11.68 18.81
C GLN A 123 12.19 -11.16 20.17
N GLY A 124 12.94 -11.44 21.27
CA GLY A 124 12.64 -10.95 22.60
C GLY A 124 12.79 -9.43 22.71
N GLU A 125 13.83 -8.87 22.09
CA GLU A 125 14.03 -7.41 22.03
C GLU A 125 12.93 -6.72 21.21
N LEU A 126 12.57 -7.27 20.06
CA LEU A 126 11.46 -6.77 19.24
C LEU A 126 10.13 -6.84 19.99
N GLU A 127 9.88 -7.90 20.76
CA GLU A 127 8.69 -8.02 21.61
C GLU A 127 8.65 -6.93 22.67
N ARG A 128 9.74 -6.76 23.44
CA ARG A 128 9.83 -5.73 24.50
C ARG A 128 9.62 -4.33 23.94
N MET A 129 10.29 -4.01 22.83
CA MET A 129 10.14 -2.73 22.14
C MET A 129 8.70 -2.51 21.65
N THR A 130 8.09 -3.50 21.00
CA THR A 130 6.71 -3.42 20.49
C THR A 130 5.71 -3.23 21.62
N ARG A 131 5.83 -3.97 22.70
CA ARG A 131 4.94 -3.86 23.87
C ARG A 131 5.07 -2.50 24.52
N ARG A 132 6.29 -1.98 24.68
CA ARG A 132 6.51 -0.64 25.24
C ARG A 132 5.97 0.45 24.32
N TYR A 133 6.23 0.38 23.01
CA TYR A 133 5.67 1.30 22.01
C TYR A 133 4.13 1.31 22.07
N THR A 134 3.50 0.14 22.18
CA THR A 134 2.05 0.02 22.30
C THR A 134 1.52 0.67 23.58
N ALA A 135 2.20 0.48 24.70
CA ALA A 135 1.83 1.10 25.98
C ALA A 135 1.87 2.62 25.90
N GLU A 136 2.93 3.21 25.29
CA GLU A 136 3.04 4.65 25.10
C GLU A 136 1.96 5.22 24.17
N LEU A 137 1.44 4.41 23.25
CA LEU A 137 0.37 4.81 22.32
C LEU A 137 -1.04 4.48 22.81
N PHE A 138 -1.21 3.90 23.99
CA PHE A 138 -2.51 3.36 24.45
C PHE A 138 -3.66 4.37 24.36
N GLU A 139 -3.43 5.63 24.72
CA GLU A 139 -4.46 6.67 24.67
C GLU A 139 -4.81 7.12 23.22
N PHE A 140 -3.95 6.85 22.26
CA PHE A 140 -4.07 7.34 20.89
C PHE A 140 -4.59 6.29 19.93
N ILE A 141 -4.29 5.00 20.14
CA ILE A 141 -4.77 3.88 19.33
C ILE A 141 -6.06 3.27 19.90
N GLY A 142 -6.72 2.47 19.11
CA GLY A 142 -7.95 1.77 19.51
C GLY A 142 -8.92 1.58 18.34
N PRO A 143 -9.89 0.67 18.47
CA PRO A 143 -10.83 0.36 17.39
C PRO A 143 -11.62 1.56 16.86
N GLU A 144 -11.88 2.55 17.72
CA GLU A 144 -12.64 3.76 17.41
C GLU A 144 -11.75 4.99 17.15
N LYS A 145 -10.44 4.88 17.37
CA LYS A 145 -9.50 6.01 17.32
C LYS A 145 -8.53 5.89 16.15
N ASP A 146 -7.72 4.82 16.18
CA ASP A 146 -6.63 4.58 15.27
C ASP A 146 -6.25 3.09 15.30
N VAL A 147 -6.29 2.43 14.16
CA VAL A 147 -6.12 0.98 14.01
C VAL A 147 -4.82 0.67 13.27
N PRO A 148 -3.75 0.30 14.00
CA PRO A 148 -2.48 -0.11 13.41
C PRO A 148 -2.58 -1.38 12.56
N ALA A 149 -1.57 -1.59 11.70
CA ALA A 149 -1.40 -2.75 10.87
C ALA A 149 0.11 -3.04 10.66
N PRO A 150 0.50 -4.20 10.11
CA PRO A 150 1.90 -4.43 9.77
C PRO A 150 2.35 -3.61 8.56
N ASP A 151 3.65 -3.35 8.52
CA ASP A 151 4.39 -2.72 7.42
C ASP A 151 5.80 -3.31 7.36
N MET A 152 6.73 -2.68 6.66
CA MET A 152 8.12 -3.12 6.58
C MET A 152 8.73 -3.30 7.99
N GLY A 153 9.40 -4.42 8.20
CA GLY A 153 10.02 -4.76 9.49
C GLY A 153 9.05 -5.26 10.58
N THR A 154 7.74 -5.30 10.30
CA THR A 154 6.71 -5.83 11.22
C THR A 154 5.87 -6.91 10.55
N ASN A 155 5.21 -7.75 11.32
CA ASN A 155 4.47 -8.92 10.84
C ASN A 155 3.26 -9.26 11.72
N GLU A 156 2.64 -10.40 11.45
CA GLU A 156 1.50 -10.93 12.21
C GLU A 156 1.82 -11.08 13.71
N GLN A 157 3.05 -11.49 14.07
CA GLN A 157 3.48 -11.64 15.46
C GLN A 157 3.59 -10.29 16.18
N THR A 158 4.09 -9.27 15.48
CA THR A 158 4.14 -7.89 16.00
C THR A 158 2.73 -7.40 16.34
N MET A 159 1.75 -7.68 15.49
CA MET A 159 0.36 -7.31 15.73
C MET A 159 -0.26 -8.11 16.90
N ALA A 160 0.14 -9.36 17.07
CA ALA A 160 -0.28 -10.15 18.24
C ALA A 160 0.21 -9.53 19.55
N TRP A 161 1.48 -9.10 19.63
CA TRP A 161 2.03 -8.42 20.81
C TRP A 161 1.32 -7.08 21.09
N MET A 162 1.01 -6.32 20.04
CA MET A 162 0.26 -5.07 20.17
C MET A 162 -1.15 -5.31 20.73
N MET A 163 -1.87 -6.27 20.14
CA MET A 163 -3.23 -6.61 20.58
C MET A 163 -3.24 -7.07 22.04
N ASP A 164 -2.31 -7.95 22.42
CA ASP A 164 -2.17 -8.46 23.78
C ASP A 164 -1.87 -7.33 24.76
N THR A 165 -0.88 -6.50 24.47
CA THR A 165 -0.52 -5.37 25.33
C THR A 165 -1.67 -4.39 25.52
N TYR A 166 -2.35 -4.01 24.44
CA TYR A 166 -3.53 -3.14 24.50
C TYR A 166 -4.65 -3.76 25.35
N SER A 167 -4.92 -5.05 25.14
CA SER A 167 -5.94 -5.79 25.88
C SER A 167 -5.64 -5.87 27.38
N MET A 168 -4.38 -6.06 27.74
CA MET A 168 -3.93 -6.08 29.16
C MET A 168 -4.16 -4.72 29.84
N HIS A 169 -3.85 -3.60 29.15
CA HIS A 169 -4.12 -2.26 29.69
C HIS A 169 -5.62 -1.97 29.80
N LEU A 170 -6.39 -2.40 28.78
CA LEU A 170 -7.85 -2.22 28.74
C LEU A 170 -8.60 -3.14 29.74
N ARG A 171 -7.93 -4.20 30.24
CA ARG A 171 -8.54 -5.26 31.06
C ARG A 171 -9.64 -6.05 30.37
N GLN A 172 -9.64 -6.09 29.06
CA GLN A 172 -10.53 -6.93 28.25
C GLN A 172 -9.89 -7.23 26.90
N THR A 173 -10.21 -8.38 26.31
CA THR A 173 -9.71 -8.72 24.97
C THR A 173 -10.28 -7.78 23.92
N CYS A 174 -9.39 -7.12 23.16
CA CYS A 174 -9.74 -6.16 22.11
C CYS A 174 -9.05 -6.56 20.80
N THR A 175 -9.65 -7.46 20.04
CA THR A 175 -9.08 -7.95 18.79
C THR A 175 -9.07 -6.89 17.70
N ALA A 176 -10.06 -5.99 17.67
CA ALA A 176 -10.22 -4.96 16.66
C ALA A 176 -9.24 -3.78 16.79
N VAL A 177 -8.35 -3.76 17.81
CA VAL A 177 -7.38 -2.66 18.00
C VAL A 177 -6.35 -2.59 16.89
N VAL A 178 -5.98 -3.72 16.29
CA VAL A 178 -5.03 -3.83 15.18
C VAL A 178 -5.55 -4.79 14.12
N THR A 179 -5.02 -4.71 12.90
CA THR A 179 -5.28 -5.67 11.84
C THR A 179 -3.99 -6.30 11.33
N GLY A 180 -4.10 -7.43 10.64
CA GLY A 180 -2.94 -8.21 10.21
C GLY A 180 -2.44 -9.18 11.27
N LYS A 181 -3.33 -9.58 12.17
CA LYS A 181 -3.07 -10.61 13.19
C LYS A 181 -3.04 -12.01 12.59
N PRO A 182 -2.45 -13.00 13.28
CA PRO A 182 -2.68 -14.41 13.01
C PRO A 182 -4.19 -14.75 13.01
N VAL A 183 -4.61 -15.65 12.11
CA VAL A 183 -6.04 -16.00 11.94
C VAL A 183 -6.68 -16.52 13.22
N ASN A 184 -5.93 -17.28 14.03
CA ASN A 184 -6.41 -17.90 15.27
C ASN A 184 -6.68 -16.89 16.42
N ILE A 185 -6.27 -15.65 16.28
CA ILE A 185 -6.52 -14.57 17.25
C ILE A 185 -7.26 -13.36 16.66
N GLY A 186 -8.08 -13.61 15.63
CA GLY A 186 -8.93 -12.59 15.02
C GLY A 186 -8.44 -12.08 13.65
N GLY A 187 -7.37 -12.64 13.07
CA GLY A 187 -6.95 -12.30 11.73
C GLY A 187 -7.94 -12.75 10.65
N SER A 188 -8.05 -12.00 9.56
CA SER A 188 -8.95 -12.34 8.45
C SER A 188 -8.31 -13.33 7.47
N ARG A 189 -9.09 -14.29 7.00
CA ARG A 189 -8.73 -15.14 5.86
C ARG A 189 -8.62 -14.28 4.59
N GLY A 190 -7.86 -14.74 3.60
CA GLY A 190 -7.66 -14.05 2.32
C GLY A 190 -6.74 -12.82 2.39
N ARG A 191 -6.30 -12.38 3.59
CA ARG A 191 -5.51 -11.15 3.75
C ARG A 191 -4.13 -11.22 3.07
N ARG A 192 -3.47 -12.37 3.06
CA ARG A 192 -2.14 -12.53 2.46
C ARG A 192 -2.12 -12.23 0.97
N GLU A 193 -3.17 -12.63 0.27
CA GLU A 193 -3.32 -12.46 -1.17
C GLU A 193 -4.02 -11.14 -1.54
N ALA A 194 -4.60 -10.43 -0.58
CA ALA A 194 -5.54 -9.33 -0.81
C ALA A 194 -4.99 -8.21 -1.71
N THR A 195 -3.72 -7.82 -1.56
CA THR A 195 -3.12 -6.79 -2.41
C THR A 195 -2.97 -7.29 -3.84
N GLY A 196 -2.43 -8.49 -4.04
CA GLY A 196 -2.30 -9.12 -5.36
C GLY A 196 -3.67 -9.35 -6.03
N ARG A 197 -4.70 -9.73 -5.24
CA ARG A 197 -6.08 -9.86 -5.73
C ARG A 197 -6.64 -8.52 -6.20
N GLY A 198 -6.46 -7.46 -5.42
CA GLY A 198 -6.87 -6.11 -5.81
C GLY A 198 -6.24 -5.67 -7.13
N ILE A 199 -4.92 -5.90 -7.30
CA ILE A 199 -4.19 -5.64 -8.56
C ILE A 199 -4.82 -6.42 -9.71
N SER A 200 -5.03 -7.72 -9.53
CA SER A 200 -5.66 -8.57 -10.55
C SER A 200 -7.07 -8.09 -10.93
N THR A 201 -7.87 -7.68 -9.94
CA THR A 201 -9.24 -7.20 -10.18
C THR A 201 -9.26 -5.87 -10.95
N VAL A 202 -8.41 -4.91 -10.60
CA VAL A 202 -8.37 -3.63 -11.34
C VAL A 202 -7.76 -3.80 -12.75
N CYS A 203 -6.87 -4.78 -12.96
CA CYS A 203 -6.41 -5.15 -14.29
C CYS A 203 -7.55 -5.74 -15.14
N ASP A 204 -8.39 -6.61 -14.59
CA ASP A 204 -9.58 -7.13 -15.28
C ASP A 204 -10.53 -5.99 -15.71
N GLU A 205 -10.77 -5.02 -14.82
CA GLU A 205 -11.60 -3.85 -15.13
C GLU A 205 -10.96 -2.98 -16.24
N ALA A 206 -9.63 -2.78 -16.19
CA ALA A 206 -8.93 -2.04 -17.23
C ALA A 206 -8.98 -2.74 -18.60
N LEU A 207 -8.84 -4.06 -18.64
CA LEU A 207 -8.99 -4.83 -19.90
C LEU A 207 -10.40 -4.72 -20.45
N ARG A 208 -11.44 -4.79 -19.60
CA ARG A 208 -12.83 -4.60 -20.03
C ARG A 208 -13.05 -3.21 -20.62
N TYR A 209 -12.54 -2.19 -19.95
CA TYR A 209 -12.64 -0.81 -20.43
C TYR A 209 -11.94 -0.61 -21.78
N LEU A 210 -10.73 -1.15 -21.92
CA LEU A 210 -9.92 -1.05 -23.13
C LEU A 210 -10.33 -2.08 -24.22
N GLN A 211 -11.33 -2.93 -23.95
CA GLN A 211 -11.81 -3.99 -24.82
C GLN A 211 -10.70 -4.96 -25.26
N LEU A 212 -9.84 -5.35 -24.32
CA LEU A 212 -8.71 -6.25 -24.54
C LEU A 212 -9.02 -7.66 -24.00
N PRO A 213 -8.75 -8.73 -24.77
CA PRO A 213 -8.95 -10.10 -24.30
C PRO A 213 -7.86 -10.53 -23.32
N VAL A 214 -8.27 -11.21 -22.25
CA VAL A 214 -7.35 -11.71 -21.19
C VAL A 214 -6.37 -12.76 -21.75
N GLU A 215 -6.84 -13.65 -22.62
CA GLU A 215 -6.09 -14.81 -23.14
C GLU A 215 -4.87 -14.44 -23.98
N ARG A 216 -4.75 -13.19 -24.37
CA ARG A 216 -3.61 -12.65 -25.15
C ARG A 216 -2.83 -11.60 -24.38
N CYS A 217 -3.15 -11.42 -23.11
CA CYS A 217 -2.57 -10.37 -22.31
C CYS A 217 -1.26 -10.84 -21.65
N SER A 218 -0.15 -10.25 -22.07
CA SER A 218 1.19 -10.49 -21.52
C SER A 218 1.47 -9.56 -20.35
N VAL A 219 2.04 -10.11 -19.28
CA VAL A 219 2.30 -9.38 -18.03
C VAL A 219 3.76 -9.50 -17.62
N ILE A 220 4.37 -8.38 -17.25
CA ILE A 220 5.67 -8.34 -16.57
C ILE A 220 5.44 -7.81 -15.15
N VAL A 221 6.00 -8.50 -14.16
CA VAL A 221 5.91 -8.12 -12.75
C VAL A 221 7.30 -7.80 -12.22
N GLN A 222 7.47 -6.62 -11.63
CA GLN A 222 8.70 -6.23 -10.94
C GLN A 222 8.47 -6.36 -9.42
N GLY A 223 9.32 -7.16 -8.79
CA GLY A 223 9.17 -7.60 -7.41
C GLY A 223 8.35 -8.89 -7.30
N PHE A 224 8.97 -9.95 -6.78
CA PHE A 224 8.32 -11.25 -6.59
C PHE A 224 8.10 -11.57 -5.10
N GLY A 225 7.96 -10.52 -4.27
CA GLY A 225 7.56 -10.58 -2.87
C GLY A 225 6.07 -10.94 -2.71
N ASN A 226 5.50 -10.66 -1.53
CA ASN A 226 4.10 -11.00 -1.23
C ASN A 226 3.11 -10.42 -2.26
N VAL A 227 3.30 -9.16 -2.67
CA VAL A 227 2.39 -8.49 -3.61
C VAL A 227 2.52 -9.06 -5.02
N GLY A 228 3.73 -9.04 -5.58
CA GLY A 228 3.94 -9.44 -6.97
C GLY A 228 3.73 -10.93 -7.24
N SER A 229 4.16 -11.82 -6.32
CA SER A 229 3.94 -13.26 -6.48
C SER A 229 2.47 -13.65 -6.43
N ASN A 230 1.68 -13.04 -5.52
CA ASN A 230 0.24 -13.28 -5.46
C ASN A 230 -0.50 -12.65 -6.67
N ALA A 231 -0.10 -11.45 -7.12
CA ALA A 231 -0.66 -10.88 -8.35
C ALA A 231 -0.40 -11.79 -9.56
N ALA A 232 0.86 -12.23 -9.76
CA ALA A 232 1.24 -13.12 -10.85
C ALA A 232 0.48 -14.45 -10.80
N LYS A 233 0.35 -15.07 -9.62
CA LYS A 233 -0.40 -16.31 -9.40
C LYS A 233 -1.87 -16.14 -9.81
N LEU A 234 -2.56 -15.16 -9.22
CA LEU A 234 -3.98 -14.94 -9.44
C LEU A 234 -4.30 -14.53 -10.88
N MET A 235 -3.44 -13.72 -11.50
CA MET A 235 -3.61 -13.36 -12.90
C MET A 235 -3.41 -14.57 -13.84
N ARG A 236 -2.40 -15.41 -13.57
CA ARG A 236 -2.24 -16.66 -14.34
C ARG A 236 -3.47 -17.56 -14.23
N GLU A 237 -4.05 -17.72 -13.04
CA GLU A 237 -5.27 -18.49 -12.81
C GLU A 237 -6.47 -17.95 -13.65
N LYS A 238 -6.47 -16.65 -13.94
CA LYS A 238 -7.48 -15.98 -14.79
C LYS A 238 -7.15 -16.03 -16.29
N GLY A 239 -6.02 -16.61 -16.70
CA GLY A 239 -5.64 -16.80 -18.10
C GLY A 239 -4.66 -15.78 -18.66
N TYR A 240 -4.12 -14.88 -17.86
CA TYR A 240 -3.02 -13.99 -18.27
C TYR A 240 -1.73 -14.77 -18.49
N THR A 241 -0.89 -14.29 -19.42
CA THR A 241 0.44 -14.86 -19.67
C THR A 241 1.51 -14.05 -18.95
N ILE A 242 2.06 -14.57 -17.86
CA ILE A 242 3.15 -13.91 -17.13
C ILE A 242 4.46 -14.18 -17.88
N VAL A 243 4.94 -13.20 -18.63
CA VAL A 243 6.11 -13.35 -19.51
C VAL A 243 7.41 -12.91 -18.85
N GLY A 244 7.35 -12.09 -17.80
CA GLY A 244 8.56 -11.59 -17.14
C GLY A 244 8.39 -11.39 -15.63
N ILE A 245 9.45 -11.72 -14.89
CA ILE A 245 9.58 -11.46 -13.45
C ILE A 245 10.92 -10.77 -13.23
N ALA A 246 10.92 -9.55 -12.70
CA ALA A 246 12.12 -8.85 -12.25
C ALA A 246 12.18 -8.87 -10.71
N GLU A 247 13.28 -9.33 -10.14
CA GLU A 247 13.53 -9.35 -8.70
C GLU A 247 14.87 -8.67 -8.39
N TYR A 248 15.15 -8.39 -7.10
CA TYR A 248 16.40 -7.71 -6.72
C TYR A 248 17.66 -8.45 -7.17
N ASP A 249 17.61 -9.76 -7.27
CA ASP A 249 18.70 -10.67 -7.60
C ASP A 249 18.75 -11.12 -9.07
N GLY A 250 17.79 -10.72 -9.92
CA GLY A 250 17.79 -11.01 -11.35
C GLY A 250 16.45 -10.85 -12.05
N GLY A 251 16.45 -11.02 -13.36
CA GLY A 251 15.27 -11.03 -14.21
C GLY A 251 15.08 -12.37 -14.90
N LEU A 252 13.83 -12.78 -15.07
CA LEU A 252 13.39 -13.95 -15.80
C LEU A 252 12.45 -13.56 -16.93
N TYR A 253 12.64 -14.11 -18.13
CA TYR A 253 11.76 -13.89 -19.28
C TYR A 253 11.43 -15.18 -19.98
N ASN A 254 10.15 -15.35 -20.34
CA ASN A 254 9.67 -16.43 -21.21
C ASN A 254 8.46 -15.93 -22.00
N ALA A 255 8.63 -15.73 -23.31
CA ALA A 255 7.55 -15.25 -24.19
C ALA A 255 6.32 -16.18 -24.23
N LYS A 256 6.46 -17.46 -23.88
CA LYS A 256 5.37 -18.44 -23.79
C LYS A 256 4.68 -18.46 -22.41
N GLY A 257 5.18 -17.68 -21.48
CA GLY A 257 4.74 -17.63 -20.08
C GLY A 257 5.59 -18.46 -19.14
N ILE A 258 5.81 -17.90 -17.95
CA ILE A 258 6.53 -18.51 -16.83
C ILE A 258 5.55 -19.36 -16.01
N ASP A 259 5.96 -20.54 -15.58
CA ASP A 259 5.19 -21.36 -14.64
C ASP A 259 5.31 -20.79 -13.23
N ILE A 260 4.32 -19.95 -12.87
CA ILE A 260 4.34 -19.21 -11.59
C ILE A 260 4.25 -20.12 -10.36
N PRO A 261 3.40 -21.16 -10.27
CA PRO A 261 3.46 -22.14 -9.20
C PRO A 261 4.85 -22.77 -9.03
N ALA A 262 5.46 -23.25 -10.11
CA ALA A 262 6.79 -23.84 -10.07
C ALA A 262 7.87 -22.81 -9.64
N LEU A 263 7.77 -21.57 -10.10
CA LEU A 263 8.68 -20.49 -9.69
C LEU A 263 8.53 -20.14 -8.19
N ILE A 264 7.31 -20.13 -7.65
CA ILE A 264 7.07 -19.91 -6.22
C ILE A 264 7.72 -21.00 -5.40
N GLU A 265 7.54 -22.27 -5.79
CA GLU A 265 8.17 -23.41 -5.13
C GLU A 265 9.71 -23.34 -5.20
N TYR A 266 10.25 -23.08 -6.39
CA TYR A 266 11.68 -22.90 -6.60
C TYR A 266 12.24 -21.81 -5.67
N ARG A 267 11.59 -20.64 -5.62
CA ARG A 267 12.03 -19.53 -4.76
C ARG A 267 11.98 -19.89 -3.28
N GLN A 268 11.00 -20.65 -2.83
CA GLN A 268 10.93 -21.10 -1.43
C GLN A 268 12.11 -22.01 -1.06
N LEU A 269 12.57 -22.84 -2.00
CA LEU A 269 13.68 -23.77 -1.80
C LEU A 269 15.05 -23.10 -1.98
N ALA A 270 15.21 -22.30 -3.04
CA ALA A 270 16.47 -21.69 -3.42
C ALA A 270 16.75 -20.32 -2.78
N GLY A 271 15.71 -19.63 -2.27
CA GLY A 271 15.81 -18.27 -1.74
C GLY A 271 15.94 -17.18 -2.82
N THR A 272 15.97 -17.53 -4.09
CA THR A 272 16.22 -16.67 -5.25
C THR A 272 15.31 -17.07 -6.42
N VAL A 273 15.11 -16.16 -7.38
CA VAL A 273 14.48 -16.49 -8.68
C VAL A 273 15.54 -16.87 -9.73
N THR A 274 16.80 -16.49 -9.50
CA THR A 274 17.90 -16.74 -10.44
C THR A 274 18.20 -18.23 -10.57
N GLY A 275 18.34 -18.71 -11.80
CA GLY A 275 18.59 -20.12 -12.08
C GLY A 275 17.35 -20.99 -12.24
N PHE A 276 16.17 -20.42 -12.29
CA PHE A 276 14.94 -21.15 -12.60
C PHE A 276 14.91 -21.59 -14.08
N ASP A 277 14.85 -22.89 -14.32
CA ASP A 277 14.95 -23.48 -15.68
C ASP A 277 13.75 -23.16 -16.60
N GLY A 278 12.64 -22.66 -16.05
CA GLY A 278 11.42 -22.37 -16.80
C GLY A 278 11.44 -21.04 -17.56
N ALA A 279 12.55 -20.26 -17.51
CA ALA A 279 12.68 -18.95 -18.13
C ALA A 279 14.14 -18.60 -18.42
N GLU A 280 14.35 -17.71 -19.39
CA GLU A 280 15.66 -17.14 -19.72
C GLU A 280 16.04 -16.08 -18.66
N ALA A 281 17.28 -16.12 -18.19
CA ALA A 281 17.84 -15.10 -17.32
C ALA A 281 18.14 -13.83 -18.14
N VAL A 282 17.60 -12.69 -17.68
CA VAL A 282 17.76 -11.39 -18.32
C VAL A 282 18.11 -10.31 -17.30
N ASP A 283 18.60 -9.17 -17.78
CA ASP A 283 18.80 -8.02 -16.90
C ASP A 283 17.45 -7.52 -16.37
N LYS A 284 17.35 -7.37 -15.04
CA LYS A 284 16.10 -7.01 -14.34
C LYS A 284 15.59 -5.62 -14.69
N ASP A 285 16.50 -4.66 -14.93
CA ASP A 285 16.16 -3.26 -15.20
C ASP A 285 15.77 -3.10 -16.69
N GLU A 286 16.45 -3.81 -17.60
CA GLU A 286 16.09 -3.87 -19.00
C GLU A 286 14.75 -4.59 -19.22
N LEU A 287 14.43 -5.60 -18.41
CA LEU A 287 13.17 -6.34 -18.51
C LEU A 287 11.94 -5.42 -18.41
N LEU A 288 12.01 -4.35 -17.63
CA LEU A 288 10.92 -3.37 -17.51
C LEU A 288 10.59 -2.68 -18.84
N THR A 289 11.56 -2.64 -19.76
CA THR A 289 11.40 -2.02 -21.10
C THR A 289 10.97 -3.00 -22.18
N TYR A 290 10.79 -4.29 -21.84
CA TYR A 290 10.31 -5.28 -22.80
C TYR A 290 8.84 -5.02 -23.13
N SER A 291 8.43 -5.45 -24.34
CA SER A 291 7.04 -5.27 -24.77
C SER A 291 6.12 -6.21 -23.98
N CYS A 292 5.12 -5.62 -23.35
CA CYS A 292 4.05 -6.36 -22.66
C CYS A 292 2.75 -5.54 -22.72
N ASP A 293 1.62 -6.19 -22.40
CA ASP A 293 0.36 -5.47 -22.27
C ASP A 293 0.25 -4.79 -20.90
N ILE A 294 0.66 -5.48 -19.84
CA ILE A 294 0.60 -4.96 -18.47
C ILE A 294 1.99 -5.03 -17.82
N LEU A 295 2.44 -3.91 -17.28
CA LEU A 295 3.60 -3.82 -16.38
C LEU A 295 3.13 -3.56 -14.95
N ILE A 296 3.61 -4.37 -13.99
CA ILE A 296 3.24 -4.27 -12.57
C ILE A 296 4.50 -4.03 -11.74
N PRO A 297 4.88 -2.77 -11.45
CA PRO A 297 5.90 -2.47 -10.46
C PRO A 297 5.36 -2.73 -9.04
N ALA A 298 5.86 -3.77 -8.37
CA ALA A 298 5.39 -4.24 -7.07
C ALA A 298 6.51 -4.44 -6.04
N ALA A 299 7.69 -3.82 -6.24
CA ALA A 299 8.83 -3.91 -5.33
C ALA A 299 9.00 -2.64 -4.48
N THR A 300 9.54 -1.57 -5.06
CA THR A 300 9.95 -0.36 -4.35
C THR A 300 9.41 0.91 -5.01
N GLU A 301 9.55 2.01 -4.32
CA GLU A 301 9.29 3.34 -4.85
C GLU A 301 10.32 3.77 -5.90
N ASN A 302 9.96 4.76 -6.72
CA ASN A 302 10.85 5.41 -7.71
C ASN A 302 11.54 4.46 -8.70
N VAL A 303 10.86 3.37 -9.10
CA VAL A 303 11.36 2.42 -10.11
C VAL A 303 11.17 2.96 -11.53
N ILE A 304 10.04 3.65 -11.77
CA ILE A 304 9.74 4.31 -13.04
C ILE A 304 10.09 5.78 -12.91
N THR A 305 11.14 6.19 -13.62
CA THR A 305 11.70 7.55 -13.57
C THR A 305 11.80 8.13 -14.97
N SER A 306 12.19 9.39 -15.10
CA SER A 306 12.48 10.03 -16.40
C SER A 306 13.52 9.27 -17.24
N ARG A 307 14.37 8.43 -16.60
CA ARG A 307 15.42 7.68 -17.29
C ARG A 307 14.90 6.47 -18.07
N ASN A 308 13.79 5.87 -17.64
CA ASN A 308 13.24 4.65 -18.24
C ASN A 308 11.82 4.81 -18.79
N ALA A 309 11.04 5.80 -18.35
CA ALA A 309 9.65 5.99 -18.75
C ALA A 309 9.46 6.05 -20.28
N GLU A 310 10.36 6.75 -20.99
CA GLU A 310 10.34 6.81 -22.46
C GLU A 310 10.51 5.44 -23.14
N ARG A 311 11.25 4.54 -22.50
CA ARG A 311 11.53 3.19 -23.04
C ARG A 311 10.47 2.15 -22.71
N LEU A 312 9.54 2.44 -21.78
CA LEU A 312 8.47 1.50 -21.43
C LEU A 312 7.58 1.21 -22.64
N ARG A 313 7.22 -0.06 -22.83
CA ARG A 313 6.42 -0.56 -23.96
C ARG A 313 5.18 -1.30 -23.49
N CYS A 314 4.62 -0.88 -22.37
CA CYS A 314 3.36 -1.44 -21.86
C CYS A 314 2.17 -0.57 -22.30
N ARG A 315 0.99 -1.20 -22.39
CA ARG A 315 -0.29 -0.52 -22.61
C ARG A 315 -0.90 -0.06 -21.28
N ILE A 316 -0.74 -0.89 -20.25
CA ILE A 316 -1.25 -0.65 -18.89
C ILE A 316 -0.06 -0.70 -17.93
N LEU A 317 0.05 0.31 -17.08
CA LEU A 317 0.93 0.33 -15.92
C LEU A 317 0.06 0.21 -14.67
N CYS A 318 0.15 -0.91 -13.94
CA CYS A 318 -0.61 -1.13 -12.71
C CYS A 318 0.31 -1.11 -11.49
N GLU A 319 0.22 -0.08 -10.66
CA GLU A 319 1.17 0.20 -9.59
C GLU A 319 0.91 -0.62 -8.32
N GLY A 320 1.62 -1.74 -8.18
CA GLY A 320 1.54 -2.62 -7.02
C GLY A 320 2.31 -2.10 -5.79
N ALA A 321 3.44 -1.41 -6.00
CA ALA A 321 4.20 -0.74 -4.95
C ALA A 321 3.59 0.64 -4.61
N ASN A 322 4.02 1.26 -3.52
CA ASN A 322 3.68 2.65 -3.21
C ASN A 322 4.67 3.58 -3.92
N GLY A 323 4.17 4.59 -4.64
CA GLY A 323 4.97 5.58 -5.33
C GLY A 323 6.02 5.03 -6.31
N PRO A 324 5.73 4.00 -7.12
CA PRO A 324 6.76 3.41 -7.99
C PRO A 324 7.12 4.32 -9.16
N THR A 325 6.29 5.30 -9.48
CA THR A 325 6.44 6.22 -10.59
C THR A 325 6.67 7.65 -10.09
N THR A 326 7.76 8.29 -10.54
CA THR A 326 8.04 9.70 -10.22
C THR A 326 7.10 10.63 -10.97
N THR A 327 6.97 11.87 -10.50
CA THR A 327 6.07 12.87 -11.12
C THR A 327 6.44 13.16 -12.57
N VAL A 328 7.74 13.28 -12.87
CA VAL A 328 8.23 13.52 -14.24
C VAL A 328 7.94 12.31 -15.13
N ALA A 329 8.11 11.10 -14.62
CA ALA A 329 7.77 9.88 -15.36
C ALA A 329 6.27 9.78 -15.65
N ASP A 330 5.41 10.22 -14.72
CA ASP A 330 3.95 10.22 -14.90
C ASP A 330 3.52 11.14 -16.05
N GLU A 331 4.15 12.30 -16.20
CA GLU A 331 3.94 13.20 -17.35
C GLU A 331 4.33 12.53 -18.68
N ILE A 332 5.51 11.88 -18.73
CA ILE A 332 5.98 11.13 -19.91
C ILE A 332 4.99 10.01 -20.28
N LEU A 333 4.52 9.25 -19.28
CA LEU A 333 3.57 8.16 -19.50
C LEU A 333 2.21 8.67 -20.00
N ALA A 334 1.76 9.83 -19.53
CA ALA A 334 0.55 10.48 -20.01
C ALA A 334 0.67 10.89 -21.49
N ASP A 335 1.79 11.49 -21.89
CA ASP A 335 2.06 11.85 -23.29
C ASP A 335 2.12 10.62 -24.20
N LYS A 336 2.63 9.50 -23.69
CA LYS A 336 2.65 8.19 -24.38
C LYS A 336 1.30 7.49 -24.37
N ARG A 337 0.31 8.02 -23.68
CA ARG A 337 -1.03 7.43 -23.52
C ARG A 337 -1.02 6.04 -22.88
N VAL A 338 -0.09 5.80 -21.96
CA VAL A 338 -0.08 4.59 -21.14
C VAL A 338 -1.25 4.68 -20.16
N PHE A 339 -2.06 3.62 -20.08
CA PHE A 339 -3.17 3.57 -19.14
C PHE A 339 -2.61 3.24 -17.74
N VAL A 340 -2.47 4.24 -16.89
CA VAL A 340 -1.95 4.09 -15.52
C VAL A 340 -3.09 3.77 -14.55
N ILE A 341 -2.94 2.67 -13.78
CA ILE A 341 -3.76 2.37 -12.61
C ILE A 341 -2.91 2.76 -11.39
N PRO A 342 -3.23 3.88 -10.72
CA PRO A 342 -2.36 4.44 -9.70
C PRO A 342 -2.33 3.61 -8.42
N ASP A 343 -1.24 3.72 -7.67
CA ASP A 343 -0.93 2.96 -6.46
C ASP A 343 -2.02 3.03 -5.39
N ILE A 344 -2.57 4.22 -5.11
CA ILE A 344 -3.62 4.39 -4.10
C ILE A 344 -4.92 3.63 -4.42
N LEU A 345 -5.11 3.23 -5.69
CA LEU A 345 -6.19 2.34 -6.13
C LEU A 345 -5.68 0.90 -6.26
N ALA A 346 -4.64 0.66 -7.05
CA ALA A 346 -4.19 -0.68 -7.44
C ALA A 346 -3.84 -1.58 -6.25
N ASN A 347 -3.09 -1.04 -5.27
CA ASN A 347 -2.65 -1.81 -4.11
C ASN A 347 -3.58 -1.68 -2.87
N ALA A 348 -4.76 -1.07 -3.03
CA ALA A 348 -5.70 -0.86 -1.93
C ALA A 348 -6.40 -2.15 -1.44
N GLY A 349 -6.25 -3.27 -2.14
CA GLY A 349 -6.80 -4.54 -1.69
C GLY A 349 -6.36 -4.94 -0.28
N GLY A 350 -5.10 -4.64 0.08
CA GLY A 350 -4.57 -4.91 1.42
C GLY A 350 -5.30 -4.13 2.53
N VAL A 351 -5.56 -2.85 2.35
CA VAL A 351 -6.29 -2.04 3.33
C VAL A 351 -7.78 -2.39 3.35
N THR A 352 -8.35 -2.77 2.22
CA THR A 352 -9.73 -3.27 2.12
C THR A 352 -9.90 -4.56 2.93
N ALA A 353 -8.99 -5.52 2.81
CA ALA A 353 -9.01 -6.73 3.64
C ALA A 353 -8.78 -6.42 5.13
N SER A 354 -7.96 -5.40 5.45
CA SER A 354 -7.82 -4.92 6.83
C SER A 354 -9.12 -4.33 7.38
N TYR A 355 -9.88 -3.62 6.55
CA TYR A 355 -11.22 -3.17 6.93
C TYR A 355 -12.15 -4.35 7.24
N PHE A 356 -12.13 -5.39 6.43
CA PHE A 356 -12.92 -6.60 6.69
C PHE A 356 -12.52 -7.30 7.99
N GLU A 357 -11.22 -7.38 8.29
CA GLU A 357 -10.73 -7.94 9.56
C GLU A 357 -11.29 -7.15 10.74
N TRP A 358 -11.18 -5.80 10.69
CA TRP A 358 -11.73 -4.93 11.73
C TRP A 358 -13.26 -5.07 11.90
N VAL A 359 -14.01 -5.20 10.80
CA VAL A 359 -15.47 -5.45 10.83
C VAL A 359 -15.78 -6.79 11.50
N GLN A 360 -15.10 -7.86 11.10
CA GLN A 360 -15.28 -9.21 11.65
C GLN A 360 -14.98 -9.26 13.16
N ASP A 361 -13.87 -8.62 13.57
CA ASP A 361 -13.49 -8.52 14.98
C ASP A 361 -14.54 -7.78 15.82
N ARG A 362 -15.13 -6.70 15.28
CA ARG A 362 -16.18 -5.93 15.96
C ARG A 362 -17.52 -6.66 16.01
N MET A 363 -17.82 -7.46 15.00
CA MET A 363 -19.03 -8.26 14.94
C MET A 363 -18.92 -9.57 15.74
N GLY A 364 -17.70 -10.05 16.00
CA GLY A 364 -17.47 -11.37 16.56
C GLY A 364 -17.87 -12.51 15.64
N TYR A 365 -17.99 -12.25 14.32
CA TYR A 365 -18.36 -13.24 13.31
C TYR A 365 -17.40 -13.20 12.12
N PHE A 366 -16.80 -14.34 11.81
CA PHE A 366 -15.74 -14.44 10.80
C PHE A 366 -16.25 -15.06 9.50
N TRP A 367 -15.91 -14.41 8.40
CA TRP A 367 -16.28 -14.81 7.05
C TRP A 367 -15.36 -15.91 6.53
N SER A 368 -15.87 -16.71 5.60
CA SER A 368 -15.06 -17.61 4.80
C SER A 368 -14.12 -16.80 3.89
N GLU A 369 -13.04 -17.43 3.43
CA GLU A 369 -12.13 -16.79 2.48
C GLU A 369 -12.83 -16.39 1.18
N ALA A 370 -13.76 -17.20 0.70
CA ALA A 370 -14.55 -16.92 -0.51
C ALA A 370 -15.40 -15.65 -0.33
N GLU A 371 -16.03 -15.45 0.82
CA GLU A 371 -16.81 -14.24 1.11
C GLU A 371 -15.91 -13.00 1.20
N VAL A 372 -14.74 -13.10 1.84
CA VAL A 372 -13.75 -12.01 1.91
C VAL A 372 -13.31 -11.61 0.50
N ASN A 373 -12.93 -12.60 -0.32
CA ASN A 373 -12.47 -12.40 -1.68
C ASN A 373 -13.54 -11.77 -2.58
N GLN A 374 -14.77 -12.27 -2.53
CA GLN A 374 -15.90 -11.72 -3.31
C GLN A 374 -16.17 -10.26 -2.95
N ARG A 375 -16.17 -9.92 -1.66
CA ARG A 375 -16.39 -8.55 -1.19
C ARG A 375 -15.25 -7.63 -1.60
N LEU A 376 -14.01 -8.13 -1.56
CA LEU A 376 -12.84 -7.39 -2.00
C LEU A 376 -12.91 -7.08 -3.49
N ASP A 377 -13.19 -8.09 -4.32
CA ASP A 377 -13.34 -7.92 -5.76
C ASP A 377 -14.43 -6.89 -6.10
N SER A 378 -15.56 -6.91 -5.38
CA SER A 378 -16.65 -5.93 -5.57
C SER A 378 -16.20 -4.50 -5.27
N ILE A 379 -15.55 -4.26 -4.12
CA ILE A 379 -15.06 -2.93 -3.72
C ILE A 379 -14.00 -2.43 -4.70
N MET A 380 -13.06 -3.29 -5.11
CA MET A 380 -11.99 -2.89 -6.03
C MET A 380 -12.54 -2.54 -7.43
N SER A 381 -13.49 -3.33 -7.92
CA SER A 381 -14.16 -3.07 -9.22
C SER A 381 -14.99 -1.78 -9.21
N GLU A 382 -15.73 -1.52 -8.12
CA GLU A 382 -16.50 -0.29 -7.95
C GLU A 382 -15.56 0.92 -7.87
N SER A 383 -14.50 0.83 -7.06
CA SER A 383 -13.51 1.89 -6.90
C SER A 383 -12.79 2.22 -8.21
N PHE A 384 -12.48 1.23 -9.03
CA PHE A 384 -11.90 1.44 -10.35
C PHE A 384 -12.85 2.25 -11.25
N ARG A 385 -14.12 1.87 -11.29
CA ARG A 385 -15.15 2.57 -12.08
C ARG A 385 -15.38 4.00 -11.60
N ASP A 386 -15.35 4.24 -10.29
CA ASP A 386 -15.45 5.58 -9.71
C ASP A 386 -14.28 6.47 -10.14
N VAL A 387 -13.04 5.96 -10.07
CA VAL A 387 -11.85 6.69 -10.51
C VAL A 387 -11.91 6.98 -12.01
N LEU A 388 -12.31 6.00 -12.82
CA LEU A 388 -12.46 6.18 -14.27
C LEU A 388 -13.51 7.25 -14.60
N GLY A 389 -14.68 7.22 -13.94
CA GLY A 389 -15.71 8.23 -14.11
C GLY A 389 -15.24 9.64 -13.73
N TYR A 390 -14.40 9.78 -12.69
CA TYR A 390 -13.75 11.05 -12.35
C TYR A 390 -12.74 11.49 -13.42
N SER A 391 -11.94 10.54 -13.95
CA SER A 391 -11.00 10.80 -15.04
C SER A 391 -11.71 11.37 -16.27
N GLU A 392 -12.77 10.71 -16.71
CA GLU A 392 -13.56 11.12 -17.89
C GLU A 392 -14.29 12.45 -17.68
N SER A 393 -14.94 12.63 -16.53
CA SER A 393 -15.73 13.84 -16.25
C SER A 393 -14.89 15.11 -16.08
N HIS A 394 -13.64 14.98 -15.62
CA HIS A 394 -12.73 16.10 -15.39
C HIS A 394 -11.64 16.25 -16.46
N GLY A 395 -11.53 15.31 -17.38
CA GLY A 395 -10.51 15.33 -18.44
C GLY A 395 -9.07 15.26 -17.90
N VAL A 396 -8.85 14.45 -16.86
CA VAL A 396 -7.54 14.27 -16.19
C VAL A 396 -7.13 12.81 -16.25
N ASN A 397 -5.83 12.52 -16.05
CA ASN A 397 -5.36 11.14 -15.96
C ASN A 397 -5.88 10.44 -14.69
N ASN A 398 -5.84 9.10 -14.68
CA ASN A 398 -6.39 8.29 -13.58
C ASN A 398 -5.73 8.56 -12.23
N ARG A 399 -4.44 8.92 -12.17
CA ARG A 399 -3.77 9.26 -10.90
C ARG A 399 -4.38 10.52 -10.30
N ILE A 400 -4.50 11.58 -11.07
CA ILE A 400 -5.10 12.84 -10.62
C ILE A 400 -6.57 12.60 -10.26
N ALA A 401 -7.31 11.84 -11.07
CA ALA A 401 -8.69 11.47 -10.79
C ALA A 401 -8.84 10.72 -9.46
N ALA A 402 -7.96 9.77 -9.16
CA ALA A 402 -7.98 9.02 -7.89
C ALA A 402 -7.74 9.93 -6.68
N TYR A 403 -6.78 10.87 -6.77
CA TYR A 403 -6.56 11.86 -5.73
C TYR A 403 -7.75 12.82 -5.60
N MET A 404 -8.28 13.34 -6.70
CA MET A 404 -9.46 14.23 -6.69
C MET A 404 -10.65 13.55 -6.03
N LEU A 405 -10.99 12.32 -6.43
CA LEU A 405 -12.08 11.54 -5.83
C LEU A 405 -11.87 11.34 -4.32
N ALA A 406 -10.65 10.95 -3.91
CA ALA A 406 -10.33 10.74 -2.50
C ALA A 406 -10.45 12.04 -1.68
N ILE A 407 -9.90 13.15 -2.20
CA ILE A 407 -9.94 14.47 -1.56
C ILE A 407 -11.39 14.95 -1.44
N ASP A 408 -12.19 14.81 -2.50
CA ASP A 408 -13.59 15.24 -2.50
C ASP A 408 -14.40 14.48 -1.43
N ARG A 409 -14.23 13.16 -1.34
CA ARG A 409 -14.87 12.33 -0.29
C ARG A 409 -14.50 12.77 1.13
N VAL A 410 -13.21 13.05 1.38
CA VAL A 410 -12.74 13.50 2.70
C VAL A 410 -13.21 14.92 2.98
N ALA A 411 -13.13 15.82 2.01
CA ALA A 411 -13.58 17.21 2.12
C ALA A 411 -15.08 17.30 2.39
N TYR A 412 -15.88 16.51 1.65
CA TYR A 412 -17.32 16.43 1.89
C TYR A 412 -17.63 16.01 3.32
N THR A 413 -17.01 14.94 3.80
CA THR A 413 -17.22 14.45 5.17
C THR A 413 -16.76 15.46 6.21
N THR A 414 -15.62 16.14 5.98
CA THR A 414 -15.11 17.19 6.88
C THR A 414 -16.09 18.37 6.97
N LYS A 415 -16.67 18.80 5.83
CA LYS A 415 -17.69 19.84 5.80
C LYS A 415 -18.96 19.42 6.55
N GLN A 416 -19.42 18.17 6.36
CA GLN A 416 -20.62 17.66 7.03
C GLN A 416 -20.43 17.57 8.56
N ARG A 417 -19.27 17.19 9.03
CA ARG A 417 -18.96 17.14 10.48
C ARG A 417 -18.76 18.54 11.08
N GLY A 418 -18.45 19.52 10.25
CA GLY A 418 -18.09 20.86 10.68
C GLY A 418 -16.68 20.93 11.28
N ILE A 419 -16.18 22.16 11.41
CA ILE A 419 -14.90 22.44 12.09
C ILE A 419 -15.25 22.97 13.48
N TYR A 420 -14.89 22.18 14.50
CA TYR A 420 -15.00 22.62 15.89
C TYR A 420 -13.97 23.70 16.17
N ALA A 421 -14.41 24.88 16.57
CA ALA A 421 -13.59 26.03 16.88
C ALA A 421 -13.68 26.38 18.37
#